data_445db8c28da20e477cbf964757d23bee
#
_entry.id   445db8c28da20e477cbf964757d23bee
#
_cell.length_a   1.000
_cell.length_b   1.000
_cell.length_c   1.000
_cell.angle_alpha   90.00
_cell.angle_beta   90.00
_cell.angle_gamma   90.00
#
_symmetry.space_group_name_H-M   'P 1'
#
loop_
_entity.id
_entity.type
_entity.pdbx_description
1 polymer ?
#
loop_
_entity_poly.entity_id
_entity_poly.type
_entity_poly.pdbx_seq_one_letter_code
_entity_poly.pdbx_strand_id
1 'polypeptide(L)'
;MARGVGGADGESGAPEPNPRLVAIFGPTAVGKTGLASGLLLKALQNGLRGQFIAAQDLFDDMYASLADRSTRKLIDHLARLDVLLIDEFGYLNLRPEQCNAFFKLMEQRYRRHSTIITTNLDYSEWHNFLGNKAMVEALLSRVRHYCHTVRIDGPALREPQG
;
A
#
# COMPACT_ATOMS: atom_id res chain seq x y z
N MET A 1 29.63 -31.70 -15.41
CA MET A 1 29.70 -31.32 -15.18
C MET A 1 28.97 -30.37 -14.99
N ALA A 2 28.88 -29.80 -15.00
CA ALA A 2 28.41 -28.77 -14.68
C ALA A 2 27.19 -28.54 -14.88
N ARG A 3 26.77 -28.95 -14.90
CA ARG A 3 25.71 -28.84 -15.04
C ARG A 3 24.97 -28.27 -14.22
N GLY A 4 25.19 -28.18 -13.31
CA GLY A 4 24.56 -27.51 -12.33
C GLY A 4 23.82 -26.49 -12.88
N VAL A 5 24.20 -26.17 -13.78
CA VAL A 5 23.62 -25.29 -14.30
C VAL A 5 22.24 -25.41 -14.38
N GLY A 6 21.81 -26.50 -14.35
CA GLY A 6 20.40 -26.62 -14.46
C GLY A 6 19.64 -25.72 -13.62
N GLY A 7 20.19 -25.47 -12.56
CA GLY A 7 19.40 -24.66 -11.67
C GLY A 7 18.96 -23.42 -12.32
N ALA A 8 19.75 -22.97 -13.12
CA ALA A 8 19.44 -21.71 -13.64
C ALA A 8 18.29 -21.79 -14.57
N ASP A 9 18.07 -22.93 -15.05
CA ASP A 9 17.02 -23.01 -15.97
C ASP A 9 15.75 -22.65 -15.41
N GLY A 10 15.57 -22.96 -14.23
CA GLY A 10 14.31 -22.69 -13.61
C GLY A 10 14.00 -21.24 -13.69
N GLU A 11 15.01 -20.49 -13.72
CA GLU A 11 14.69 -19.18 -13.69
C GLU A 11 14.50 -18.60 -14.98
N SER A 12 14.84 -19.15 -15.97
CA SER A 12 14.61 -18.58 -17.26
C SER A 12 13.16 -18.62 -17.63
N GLY A 13 12.34 -19.21 -16.83
CA GLY A 13 10.93 -19.23 -17.13
C GLY A 13 10.28 -17.89 -16.93
N ALA A 14 8.97 -17.85 -17.01
CA ALA A 14 8.25 -16.62 -16.77
C ALA A 14 8.58 -16.08 -15.39
N PRO A 15 8.79 -14.80 -15.24
CA PRO A 15 9.06 -14.23 -13.94
C PRO A 15 7.90 -14.50 -13.01
N GLU A 16 8.20 -14.94 -11.81
CA GLU A 16 7.17 -15.18 -10.83
C GLU A 16 6.50 -13.87 -10.49
N PRO A 17 5.19 -13.90 -10.28
CA PRO A 17 4.52 -12.70 -9.82
C PRO A 17 5.20 -12.25 -8.54
N ASN A 18 5.58 -11.01 -8.50
CA ASN A 18 6.29 -10.49 -7.35
C ASN A 18 5.51 -9.29 -6.80
N PRO A 19 4.50 -9.56 -5.99
CA PRO A 19 3.68 -8.51 -5.44
C PRO A 19 4.53 -7.54 -4.64
N ARG A 20 4.30 -6.28 -4.86
CA ARG A 20 5.10 -5.21 -4.27
C ARG A 20 4.24 -4.21 -3.54
N LEU A 21 4.85 -3.59 -2.57
CA LEU A 21 4.33 -2.37 -2.01
C LEU A 21 4.94 -1.24 -2.83
N VAL A 22 4.13 -0.34 -3.34
CA VAL A 22 4.58 0.85 -4.05
C VAL A 22 4.16 2.05 -3.21
N ALA A 23 5.12 2.82 -2.74
CA ALA A 23 4.84 4.02 -1.98
C ALA A 23 5.21 5.25 -2.80
N ILE A 24 4.27 6.15 -2.99
CA ILE A 24 4.45 7.36 -3.77
C ILE A 24 4.43 8.55 -2.82
N PHE A 25 5.59 9.18 -2.65
CA PHE A 25 5.78 10.30 -1.75
C PHE A 25 5.84 11.61 -2.53
N GLY A 26 5.39 12.66 -1.92
CA GLY A 26 5.52 13.99 -2.47
C GLY A 26 4.58 14.97 -1.79
N PRO A 27 4.82 16.27 -1.94
CA PRO A 27 3.93 17.27 -1.37
C PRO A 27 2.54 17.20 -2.00
N THR A 28 1.59 17.87 -1.39
CA THR A 28 0.22 17.90 -1.87
C THR A 28 0.16 18.46 -3.30
N ALA A 29 -0.73 17.91 -4.10
CA ALA A 29 -1.03 18.38 -5.46
C ALA A 29 0.09 18.25 -6.50
N VAL A 30 1.03 17.33 -6.29
CA VAL A 30 2.08 17.07 -7.30
C VAL A 30 1.76 15.91 -8.24
N GLY A 31 0.53 15.40 -8.20
CA GLY A 31 0.11 14.34 -9.13
C GLY A 31 0.24 12.91 -8.60
N LYS A 32 0.42 12.73 -7.30
CA LYS A 32 0.53 11.39 -6.70
C LYS A 32 -0.70 10.54 -6.98
N THR A 33 -1.88 11.09 -6.74
CA THR A 33 -3.14 10.38 -6.95
C THR A 33 -3.33 10.02 -8.42
N GLY A 34 -2.96 10.91 -9.33
CA GLY A 34 -3.05 10.65 -10.76
C GLY A 34 -2.16 9.51 -11.19
N LEU A 35 -0.90 9.49 -10.72
CA LEU A 35 0.01 8.42 -11.03
C LEU A 35 -0.48 7.09 -10.46
N ALA A 36 -0.87 7.09 -9.19
CA ALA A 36 -1.38 5.88 -8.53
C ALA A 36 -2.63 5.34 -9.21
N SER A 37 -3.57 6.23 -9.54
CA SER A 37 -4.81 5.83 -10.22
C SER A 37 -4.53 5.26 -11.62
N GLY A 38 -3.54 5.81 -12.32
CA GLY A 38 -3.12 5.28 -13.62
C GLY A 38 -2.57 3.87 -13.51
N LEU A 39 -1.77 3.60 -12.48
CA LEU A 39 -1.26 2.26 -12.22
C LEU A 39 -2.39 1.28 -11.91
N LEU A 40 -3.35 1.69 -11.09
CA LEU A 40 -4.50 0.86 -10.77
C LEU A 40 -5.34 0.59 -12.02
N LEU A 41 -5.60 1.60 -12.82
CA LEU A 41 -6.38 1.45 -14.05
C LEU A 41 -5.71 0.44 -14.98
N LYS A 42 -4.40 0.52 -15.12
CA LYS A 42 -3.67 -0.42 -15.95
C LYS A 42 -3.80 -1.86 -15.43
N ALA A 43 -3.75 -2.03 -14.13
CA ALA A 43 -3.95 -3.34 -13.52
C ALA A 43 -5.36 -3.88 -13.83
N LEU A 44 -6.39 -3.04 -13.70
CA LEU A 44 -7.76 -3.43 -14.02
C LEU A 44 -7.92 -3.79 -15.48
N GLN A 45 -7.28 -3.04 -16.39
CA GLN A 45 -7.31 -3.34 -17.81
C GLN A 45 -6.63 -4.67 -18.14
N ASN A 46 -5.72 -5.12 -17.30
CA ASN A 46 -5.07 -6.41 -17.46
C ASN A 46 -5.82 -7.54 -16.73
N GLY A 47 -7.03 -7.30 -16.29
CA GLY A 47 -7.87 -8.33 -15.69
C GLY A 47 -7.67 -8.56 -14.20
N LEU A 48 -6.87 -7.73 -13.53
CA LEU A 48 -6.67 -7.85 -12.10
C LEU A 48 -7.82 -7.21 -11.32
N ARG A 49 -8.08 -7.72 -10.13
CA ARG A 49 -9.09 -7.14 -9.24
C ARG A 49 -8.43 -6.07 -8.39
N GLY A 50 -9.01 -4.90 -8.37
CA GLY A 50 -8.41 -3.81 -7.62
C GLY A 50 -9.44 -2.86 -7.03
N GLN A 51 -9.01 -2.07 -6.06
CA GLN A 51 -9.86 -1.09 -5.41
C GLN A 51 -9.03 0.14 -5.03
N PHE A 52 -9.64 1.30 -5.21
CA PHE A 52 -9.14 2.57 -4.70
C PHE A 52 -9.89 2.90 -3.42
N ILE A 53 -9.18 3.26 -2.37
CA ILE A 53 -9.80 3.74 -1.15
C ILE A 53 -8.93 4.85 -0.55
N ALA A 54 -9.57 5.96 -0.14
CA ALA A 54 -8.85 6.98 0.61
C ALA A 54 -8.52 6.45 1.99
N ALA A 55 -7.35 6.80 2.51
CA ALA A 55 -6.92 6.30 3.82
C ALA A 55 -7.94 6.61 4.92
N GLN A 56 -8.51 7.82 4.91
CA GLN A 56 -9.53 8.19 5.89
C GLN A 56 -10.73 7.22 5.84
N ASP A 57 -11.20 6.92 4.63
CA ASP A 57 -12.34 6.01 4.46
C ASP A 57 -12.00 4.59 4.90
N LEU A 58 -10.79 4.14 4.61
CA LEU A 58 -10.35 2.83 5.05
C LEU A 58 -10.40 2.70 6.57
N PHE A 59 -9.85 3.69 7.27
CA PHE A 59 -9.84 3.66 8.73
C PHE A 59 -11.23 3.88 9.33
N ASP A 60 -12.08 4.67 8.67
CA ASP A 60 -13.47 4.82 9.08
C ASP A 60 -14.24 3.51 8.94
N ASP A 61 -14.02 2.78 7.84
CA ASP A 61 -14.64 1.47 7.64
C ASP A 61 -14.14 0.47 8.69
N MET A 62 -12.86 0.50 9.02
CA MET A 62 -12.31 -0.34 10.07
C MET A 62 -12.95 -0.05 11.42
N TYR A 63 -13.14 1.23 11.73
CA TYR A 63 -13.80 1.63 12.98
C TYR A 63 -15.27 1.18 13.01
N ALA A 64 -15.99 1.41 11.93
CA ALA A 64 -17.40 1.01 11.84
C ALA A 64 -17.57 -0.50 11.97
N SER A 65 -16.62 -1.27 11.43
CA SER A 65 -16.68 -2.73 11.46
C SER A 65 -16.55 -3.31 12.88
N LEU A 66 -16.05 -2.55 13.82
CA LEU A 66 -15.93 -3.02 15.20
C LEU A 66 -17.32 -3.17 15.85
N ALA A 67 -18.26 -2.29 15.51
CA ALA A 67 -19.58 -2.29 16.13
C ALA A 67 -20.40 -3.53 15.76
N ASP A 68 -20.30 -4.01 14.53
CA ASP A 68 -21.07 -5.16 14.07
C ASP A 68 -20.21 -6.41 13.90
N ARG A 69 -18.97 -6.35 14.39
CA ARG A 69 -18.02 -7.47 14.36
C ARG A 69 -17.70 -7.96 12.94
N SER A 70 -17.75 -7.05 11.97
CA SER A 70 -17.44 -7.39 10.58
C SER A 70 -15.99 -7.10 10.18
N THR A 71 -15.12 -6.74 11.12
CA THR A 71 -13.73 -6.40 10.84
C THR A 71 -13.01 -7.50 10.07
N ARG A 72 -13.22 -8.76 10.45
CA ARG A 72 -12.59 -9.88 9.78
C ARG A 72 -13.02 -9.97 8.31
N LYS A 73 -14.30 -9.77 8.05
CA LYS A 73 -14.82 -9.79 6.68
C LYS A 73 -14.22 -8.66 5.85
N LEU A 74 -14.12 -7.48 6.42
CA LEU A 74 -13.55 -6.32 5.75
C LEU A 74 -12.08 -6.59 5.39
N ILE A 75 -11.30 -7.06 6.36
CA ILE A 75 -9.89 -7.36 6.12
C ILE A 75 -9.75 -8.47 5.07
N ASP A 76 -10.53 -9.54 5.17
CA ASP A 76 -10.47 -10.64 4.20
C ASP A 76 -10.80 -10.16 2.79
N HIS A 77 -11.81 -9.30 2.65
CA HIS A 77 -12.16 -8.74 1.36
C HIS A 77 -10.99 -7.93 0.76
N LEU A 78 -10.45 -7.01 1.54
CA LEU A 78 -9.36 -6.15 1.09
C LEU A 78 -8.07 -6.95 0.86
N ALA A 79 -7.84 -7.98 1.66
CA ALA A 79 -6.64 -8.80 1.54
C ALA A 79 -6.62 -9.64 0.26
N ARG A 80 -7.78 -9.94 -0.32
CA ARG A 80 -7.87 -10.76 -1.54
C ARG A 80 -7.74 -9.98 -2.83
N LEU A 81 -7.77 -8.66 -2.78
CA LEU A 81 -7.64 -7.84 -3.98
C LEU A 81 -6.22 -7.97 -4.53
N ASP A 82 -6.12 -8.09 -5.84
CA ASP A 82 -4.81 -8.18 -6.49
C ASP A 82 -4.04 -6.86 -6.33
N VAL A 83 -4.74 -5.74 -6.40
CA VAL A 83 -4.16 -4.42 -6.20
C VAL A 83 -5.06 -3.60 -5.29
N LEU A 84 -4.50 -3.06 -4.22
CA LEU A 84 -5.20 -2.14 -3.34
C LEU A 84 -4.45 -0.80 -3.35
N LEU A 85 -5.17 0.27 -3.71
CA LEU A 85 -4.60 1.62 -3.66
C LEU A 85 -5.18 2.35 -2.46
N ILE A 86 -4.31 2.75 -1.54
CA ILE A 86 -4.67 3.55 -0.37
C ILE A 86 -4.14 4.96 -0.61
N ASP A 87 -5.06 5.89 -0.83
CA ASP A 87 -4.72 7.25 -1.21
C ASP A 87 -4.71 8.20 -0.01
N GLU A 88 -3.81 9.16 -0.06
CA GLU A 88 -3.71 10.18 0.98
C GLU A 88 -3.44 9.61 2.39
N PHE A 89 -2.50 8.69 2.47
CA PHE A 89 -2.07 8.13 3.75
C PHE A 89 -1.24 9.20 4.49
N GLY A 90 -1.84 9.78 5.52
CA GLY A 90 -1.24 10.93 6.19
C GLY A 90 -1.60 10.99 7.67
N TYR A 91 -1.55 12.17 8.24
CA TYR A 91 -1.88 12.35 9.65
C TYR A 91 -3.36 12.08 9.87
N LEU A 92 -3.64 11.01 10.57
CA LEU A 92 -4.98 10.57 10.92
C LEU A 92 -5.05 10.38 12.42
N ASN A 93 -6.18 10.72 12.99
CA ASN A 93 -6.39 10.53 14.42
C ASN A 93 -6.99 9.14 14.62
N LEU A 94 -6.14 8.15 14.82
CA LEU A 94 -6.52 6.74 14.84
C LEU A 94 -6.61 6.17 16.24
N ARG A 95 -7.57 5.28 16.43
CA ARG A 95 -7.67 4.47 17.65
C ARG A 95 -6.78 3.24 17.51
N PRO A 96 -6.31 2.66 18.62
CA PRO A 96 -5.46 1.47 18.57
C PRO A 96 -6.06 0.32 17.75
N GLU A 97 -7.38 0.15 17.81
CA GLU A 97 -8.05 -0.93 17.09
C GLU A 97 -7.99 -0.72 15.58
N GLN A 98 -8.07 0.52 15.12
CA GLN A 98 -7.91 0.85 13.70
C GLN A 98 -6.48 0.54 13.23
N CYS A 99 -5.49 0.90 14.04
CA CYS A 99 -4.09 0.62 13.72
C CYS A 99 -3.85 -0.89 13.66
N ASN A 100 -4.39 -1.63 14.61
CA ASN A 100 -4.25 -3.09 14.63
C ASN A 100 -4.88 -3.74 13.38
N ALA A 101 -6.05 -3.26 12.98
CA ALA A 101 -6.71 -3.76 11.77
C ALA A 101 -5.87 -3.47 10.53
N PHE A 102 -5.29 -2.28 10.45
CA PHE A 102 -4.43 -1.91 9.34
C PHE A 102 -3.19 -2.80 9.27
N PHE A 103 -2.51 -3.01 10.39
CA PHE A 103 -1.33 -3.88 10.42
C PHE A 103 -1.68 -5.30 10.00
N LYS A 104 -2.82 -5.80 10.44
CA LYS A 104 -3.28 -7.13 10.06
C LYS A 104 -3.54 -7.21 8.56
N LEU A 105 -4.15 -6.20 7.98
CA LEU A 105 -4.38 -6.13 6.54
C LEU A 105 -3.05 -6.15 5.78
N MET A 106 -2.10 -5.32 6.19
CA MET A 106 -0.80 -5.25 5.54
C MET A 106 -0.03 -6.56 5.66
N GLU A 107 -0.12 -7.23 6.82
CA GLU A 107 0.50 -8.52 7.01
C GLU A 107 -0.08 -9.58 6.06
N GLN A 108 -1.40 -9.61 5.89
CA GLN A 108 -2.04 -10.56 5.00
C GLN A 108 -1.74 -10.30 3.53
N ARG A 109 -1.50 -9.05 3.16
CA ARG A 109 -1.17 -8.69 1.78
C ARG A 109 0.33 -8.82 1.47
N TYR A 110 1.16 -8.84 2.50
CA TYR A 110 2.60 -8.84 2.32
C TYR A 110 3.07 -10.03 1.49
N ARG A 111 3.78 -9.73 0.40
CA ARG A 111 4.31 -10.70 -0.56
C ARG A 111 3.24 -11.55 -1.28
N ARG A 112 1.99 -11.20 -1.14
CA ARG A 112 0.90 -11.94 -1.80
C ARG A 112 0.21 -11.09 -2.86
N HIS A 113 -0.01 -9.83 -2.54
CA HIS A 113 -0.71 -8.91 -3.43
C HIS A 113 -0.06 -7.54 -3.41
N SER A 114 -0.28 -6.76 -4.45
CA SER A 114 0.32 -5.45 -4.59
C SER A 114 -0.50 -4.37 -3.88
N THR A 115 0.19 -3.51 -3.15
CA THR A 115 -0.44 -2.37 -2.47
C THR A 115 0.23 -1.08 -2.92
N ILE A 116 -0.56 -0.09 -3.27
CA ILE A 116 -0.06 1.23 -3.65
C ILE A 116 -0.51 2.21 -2.56
N ILE A 117 0.43 2.98 -2.03
CA ILE A 117 0.13 3.99 -1.01
C ILE A 117 0.62 5.33 -1.51
N THR A 118 -0.24 6.34 -1.53
CA THR A 118 0.20 7.72 -1.75
C THR A 118 0.25 8.44 -0.43
N THR A 119 1.26 9.25 -0.20
CA THR A 119 1.46 9.92 1.07
C THR A 119 2.28 11.19 0.89
N ASN A 120 2.03 12.18 1.75
CA ASN A 120 2.88 13.36 1.86
C ASN A 120 3.81 13.27 3.06
N LEU A 121 3.84 12.13 3.75
CA LEU A 121 4.66 11.93 4.94
C LEU A 121 5.80 10.95 4.66
N ASP A 122 6.96 11.25 5.17
CA ASP A 122 8.08 10.30 5.11
C ASP A 122 7.84 9.13 6.05
N TYR A 123 8.51 8.02 5.82
CA TYR A 123 8.37 6.82 6.66
C TYR A 123 8.59 7.12 8.15
N SER A 124 9.52 8.00 8.48
CA SER A 124 9.78 8.36 9.86
C SER A 124 8.58 9.00 10.55
N GLU A 125 7.69 9.62 9.78
CA GLU A 125 6.51 10.28 10.34
C GLU A 125 5.35 9.32 10.58
N TRP A 126 5.41 8.11 10.03
CA TRP A 126 4.35 7.12 10.22
C TRP A 126 4.20 6.68 11.68
N HIS A 127 5.27 6.78 12.46
CA HIS A 127 5.21 6.49 13.89
C HIS A 127 4.24 7.43 14.61
N ASN A 128 4.07 8.64 14.09
CA ASN A 128 3.29 9.66 14.80
C ASN A 128 1.79 9.38 14.83
N PHE A 129 1.30 8.60 13.88
CA PHE A 129 -0.13 8.32 13.83
C PHE A 129 -0.49 6.84 13.89
N LEU A 130 0.42 5.95 13.58
CA LEU A 130 0.17 4.51 13.68
C LEU A 130 0.38 3.96 15.08
N GLY A 131 1.03 4.70 15.94
CA GLY A 131 1.03 4.43 17.37
C GLY A 131 1.97 3.34 17.87
N ASN A 132 1.71 2.10 17.60
CA ASN A 132 2.49 1.00 18.15
C ASN A 132 3.88 0.91 17.53
N LYS A 133 4.90 1.28 18.32
CA LYS A 133 6.27 1.37 17.82
C LYS A 133 6.78 0.04 17.25
N ALA A 134 6.56 -1.05 17.94
CA ALA A 134 7.05 -2.35 17.48
C ALA A 134 6.39 -2.78 16.17
N MET A 135 5.09 -2.56 16.04
CA MET A 135 4.37 -2.91 14.82
C MET A 135 4.76 -2.02 13.65
N VAL A 136 4.97 -0.72 13.91
CA VAL A 136 5.43 0.21 12.87
C VAL A 136 6.83 -0.17 12.40
N GLU A 137 7.73 -0.52 13.32
CA GLU A 137 9.08 -0.97 12.94
C GLU A 137 9.04 -2.24 12.10
N ALA A 138 8.18 -3.19 12.45
CA ALA A 138 8.01 -4.40 11.67
C ALA A 138 7.48 -4.10 10.27
N LEU A 139 6.49 -3.20 10.16
CA LEU A 139 5.95 -2.78 8.88
C LEU A 139 7.03 -2.09 8.03
N LEU A 140 7.75 -1.15 8.61
CA LEU A 140 8.80 -0.41 7.89
C LEU A 140 9.94 -1.31 7.44
N SER A 141 10.28 -2.33 8.23
CA SER A 141 11.28 -3.31 7.83
C SER A 141 10.85 -4.06 6.56
N ARG A 142 9.59 -4.48 6.51
CA ARG A 142 9.04 -5.15 5.33
C ARG A 142 8.99 -4.22 4.13
N VAL A 143 8.60 -2.98 4.35
CA VAL A 143 8.53 -1.97 3.31
C VAL A 143 9.90 -1.76 2.68
N ARG A 144 10.95 -1.65 3.49
CA ARG A 144 12.31 -1.43 2.98
C ARG A 144 12.78 -2.57 2.06
N HIS A 145 12.37 -3.79 2.33
CA HIS A 145 12.80 -4.94 1.54
C HIS A 145 12.02 -5.13 0.25
N TYR A 146 10.74 -4.80 0.25
CA TYR A 146 9.85 -5.14 -0.87
C TYR A 146 9.06 -3.95 -1.42
N CYS A 147 9.51 -2.74 -1.15
CA CYS A 147 8.82 -1.55 -1.59
C CYS A 147 9.53 -0.86 -2.74
N HIS A 148 8.76 -0.44 -3.71
CA HIS A 148 9.22 0.51 -4.71
C HIS A 148 8.82 1.90 -4.22
N THR A 149 9.80 2.72 -3.89
CA THR A 149 9.54 4.08 -3.43
C THR A 149 9.69 5.04 -4.59
N VAL A 150 8.65 5.82 -4.84
CA VAL A 150 8.65 6.86 -5.86
C VAL A 150 8.48 8.20 -5.16
N ARG A 151 9.40 9.13 -5.40
CA ARG A 151 9.31 10.47 -4.85
C ARG A 151 9.05 11.44 -5.98
N ILE A 152 8.04 12.26 -5.80
CA ILE A 152 7.66 13.27 -6.78
C ILE A 152 7.92 14.63 -6.14
N ASP A 153 8.82 15.38 -6.73
CA ASP A 153 9.13 16.74 -6.29
C ASP A 153 8.72 17.71 -7.39
N GLY A 154 8.37 18.89 -7.02
CA GLY A 154 8.03 19.92 -7.98
C GLY A 154 6.90 20.82 -7.51
N PRO A 155 6.51 21.80 -8.32
CA PRO A 155 5.43 22.70 -7.96
C PRO A 155 4.08 21.97 -7.99
N ALA A 156 3.13 22.48 -7.23
CA ALA A 156 1.81 21.93 -7.20
C ALA A 156 1.13 22.11 -8.57
N LEU A 157 0.52 21.04 -9.08
CA LEU A 157 -0.14 21.07 -10.37
C LEU A 157 -1.48 21.80 -10.35
N ARG A 158 -2.00 22.07 -9.17
CA ARG A 158 -3.31 22.70 -9.00
C ARG A 158 -3.23 24.14 -8.50
N GLU A 159 -2.06 24.74 -8.56
CA GLU A 159 -1.96 26.15 -8.17
C GLU A 159 -2.73 27.01 -9.15
N PRO A 160 -3.49 28.00 -8.64
CA PRO A 160 -4.19 28.88 -9.54
C PRO A 160 -3.16 29.65 -10.37
N GLN A 161 -3.42 29.72 -11.64
CA GLN A 161 -2.60 30.49 -12.53
C GLN A 161 -3.03 31.92 -12.31
N GLY A 162 -2.28 32.64 -11.57
CA GLY A 162 -2.66 33.96 -11.13
C GLY A 162 -2.45 35.02 -12.13
#